data_a46e5fc1c86154eb1c34671ceb2fea7b
#
_entry.id   a46e5fc1c86154eb1c34671ceb2fea7b
#
_cell.length_a   1.000
_cell.length_b   1.000
_cell.length_c   1.000
_cell.angle_alpha   90.00
_cell.angle_beta   90.00
_cell.angle_gamma   90.00
#
_symmetry.space_group_name_H-M   'P 1'
#
loop_
_entity.id
_entity.type
_entity.pdbx_description
1 polymer ?
#
loop_
_entity_poly.entity_id
_entity_poly.type
_entity_poly.pdbx_seq_one_letter_code
_entity_poly.pdbx_strand_id
1 'polypeptide(L)'
;PPEGRAGGRLLVRVFTDEGIVGHSEGSRGLGVFRAYLEEMITPLLVGVSPLQPRQIWEKLALGTGERATRLPSQIVGAIDVACWDIMGKAAGMPVYALLGGARRTEIPLYWSRGNGWKKEPEEMLEEIQEGYEKGYRAFKVRMDWRDYRQDSDPVKDMAIFQKCREWLPDDVPLGFDANCGYSVSTAIEQGRQLEEMGAAHFEEPLPQYDFPG
;
A
#
# COMPACT_ATOMS: atom_id res chain seq x y z
N PRO A 1 5.24 -16.61 8.89
CA PRO A 1 5.20 -16.08 10.23
C PRO A 1 5.23 -17.27 11.18
N PRO A 2 5.90 -17.19 12.34
CA PRO A 2 5.72 -18.22 13.35
C PRO A 2 4.22 -18.32 13.64
N GLU A 3 3.73 -19.55 13.72
CA GLU A 3 2.34 -19.87 14.06
C GLU A 3 1.92 -19.05 15.27
N GLY A 4 0.85 -18.26 15.15
CA GLY A 4 0.29 -17.48 16.24
C GLY A 4 0.28 -15.95 16.09
N ARG A 5 0.84 -15.34 15.05
CA ARG A 5 0.59 -13.93 14.75
C ARG A 5 -0.65 -13.83 13.87
N ALA A 6 -1.82 -13.78 14.50
CA ALA A 6 -3.00 -13.27 13.85
C ALA A 6 -2.64 -11.90 13.24
N GLY A 7 -2.78 -11.75 11.94
CA GLY A 7 -2.54 -10.49 11.24
C GLY A 7 -3.66 -9.51 11.58
N GLY A 8 -3.72 -9.07 12.85
CA GLY A 8 -4.67 -8.07 13.30
C GLY A 8 -4.37 -6.74 12.62
N ARG A 9 -5.40 -6.10 12.09
CA ARG A 9 -5.33 -4.71 11.66
C ARG A 9 -5.45 -3.81 12.87
N LEU A 10 -4.67 -2.73 12.91
CA LEU A 10 -4.74 -1.73 13.96
C LEU A 10 -5.74 -0.66 13.55
N LEU A 11 -6.80 -0.49 14.33
CA LEU A 11 -7.73 0.62 14.19
C LEU A 11 -7.30 1.75 15.13
N VAL A 12 -7.07 2.93 14.58
CA VAL A 12 -6.80 4.16 15.34
C VAL A 12 -8.08 4.96 15.44
N ARG A 13 -8.39 5.43 16.65
CA ARG A 13 -9.53 6.32 16.94
C ARG A 13 -9.05 7.56 17.66
N VAL A 14 -9.43 8.72 17.15
CA VAL A 14 -9.20 10.02 17.76
C VAL A 14 -10.53 10.56 18.26
N PHE A 15 -10.62 10.82 19.56
CA PHE A 15 -11.83 11.31 20.21
C PHE A 15 -11.74 12.82 20.40
N THR A 16 -12.85 13.53 20.19
CA THR A 16 -12.95 14.96 20.44
C THR A 16 -13.88 15.23 21.63
N ASP A 17 -13.77 16.41 22.21
CA ASP A 17 -14.67 16.93 23.25
C ASP A 17 -16.10 17.16 22.74
N GLU A 18 -16.27 17.41 21.44
CA GLU A 18 -17.58 17.52 20.76
C GLU A 18 -18.24 16.16 20.48
N GLY A 19 -17.61 15.04 20.88
CA GLY A 19 -18.14 13.69 20.68
C GLY A 19 -17.95 13.12 19.27
N ILE A 20 -17.26 13.84 18.37
CA ILE A 20 -16.90 13.32 17.05
C ILE A 20 -15.70 12.40 17.21
N VAL A 21 -15.76 11.22 16.57
CA VAL A 21 -14.66 10.25 16.57
C VAL A 21 -14.13 10.05 15.18
N GLY A 22 -12.83 10.33 14.99
CA GLY A 22 -12.10 10.04 13.76
C GLY A 22 -11.55 8.62 13.75
N HIS A 23 -11.53 8.00 12.57
CA HIS A 23 -11.07 6.63 12.38
C HIS A 23 -9.99 6.57 11.30
N SER A 24 -9.01 5.71 11.53
CA SER A 24 -8.02 5.35 10.51
C SER A 24 -7.48 3.95 10.75
N GLU A 25 -6.75 3.43 9.78
CA GLU A 25 -6.00 2.18 9.91
C GLU A 25 -4.54 2.50 10.26
N GLY A 26 -4.00 1.81 11.26
CA GLY A 26 -2.59 1.91 11.63
C GLY A 26 -1.74 0.79 11.03
N SER A 27 -0.43 0.97 11.08
CA SER A 27 0.54 -0.04 10.63
C SER A 27 0.58 -1.26 11.57
N ARG A 28 1.18 -2.34 11.08
CA ARG A 28 1.46 -3.54 11.91
C ARG A 28 2.45 -3.18 13.04
N GLY A 29 2.36 -3.89 14.15
CA GLY A 29 3.26 -3.69 15.30
C GLY A 29 2.61 -2.91 16.43
N LEU A 30 1.48 -3.43 16.95
CA LEU A 30 0.66 -2.80 17.99
C LEU A 30 1.50 -2.24 19.17
N GLY A 31 2.49 -2.99 19.66
CA GLY A 31 3.31 -2.54 20.79
C GLY A 31 4.12 -1.28 20.51
N VAL A 32 4.76 -1.21 19.34
CA VAL A 32 5.53 -0.04 18.91
C VAL A 32 4.61 1.15 18.67
N PHE A 33 3.51 0.93 17.95
CA PHE A 33 2.53 1.99 17.68
C PHE A 33 1.96 2.57 18.97
N ARG A 34 1.61 1.71 19.93
CA ARG A 34 1.11 2.09 21.24
C ARG A 34 2.11 2.92 22.02
N ALA A 35 3.37 2.54 22.05
CA ALA A 35 4.42 3.31 22.72
C ALA A 35 4.55 4.72 22.13
N TYR A 36 4.54 4.86 20.79
CA TYR A 36 4.52 6.18 20.16
C TYR A 36 3.29 7.00 20.53
N LEU A 37 2.11 6.39 20.57
CA LEU A 37 0.88 7.08 20.98
C LEU A 37 0.98 7.61 22.42
N GLU A 38 1.39 6.76 23.35
CA GLU A 38 1.40 7.09 24.78
C GLU A 38 2.51 8.09 25.14
N GLU A 39 3.72 7.90 24.60
CA GLU A 39 4.90 8.67 25.04
C GLU A 39 5.11 9.96 24.22
N MET A 40 4.72 9.98 22.95
CA MET A 40 5.06 11.08 22.06
C MET A 40 3.85 11.82 21.48
N ILE A 41 2.82 11.10 21.02
CA ILE A 41 1.72 11.71 20.27
C ILE A 41 0.69 12.31 21.20
N THR A 42 0.22 11.56 22.18
CA THR A 42 -0.81 12.00 23.13
C THR A 42 -0.41 13.30 23.84
N PRO A 43 0.81 13.46 24.37
CA PRO A 43 1.22 14.71 25.01
C PRO A 43 1.26 15.92 24.07
N LEU A 44 1.47 15.69 22.77
CA LEU A 44 1.54 16.75 21.76
C LEU A 44 0.17 17.18 21.23
N LEU A 45 -0.80 16.28 21.22
CA LEU A 45 -2.08 16.46 20.52
C LEU A 45 -3.29 16.62 21.42
N VAL A 46 -3.25 16.15 22.68
CA VAL A 46 -4.37 16.38 23.60
C VAL A 46 -4.59 17.88 23.79
N GLY A 47 -5.84 18.35 23.58
CA GLY A 47 -6.22 19.75 23.60
C GLY A 47 -5.92 20.54 22.31
N VAL A 48 -5.36 19.88 21.27
CA VAL A 48 -5.18 20.50 19.96
C VAL A 48 -6.40 20.23 19.08
N SER A 49 -6.91 21.27 18.39
CA SER A 49 -8.04 21.11 17.49
C SER A 49 -7.71 20.21 16.29
N PRO A 50 -8.46 19.12 16.07
CA PRO A 50 -8.28 18.24 14.92
C PRO A 50 -8.68 18.89 13.59
N LEU A 51 -9.30 20.07 13.62
CA LEU A 51 -9.66 20.84 12.44
C LEU A 51 -8.47 21.61 11.81
N GLN A 52 -7.27 21.37 12.33
CA GLN A 52 -6.01 21.94 11.82
C GLN A 52 -5.02 20.84 11.42
N PRO A 53 -5.37 19.94 10.45
CA PRO A 53 -4.58 18.77 10.14
C PRO A 53 -3.16 19.12 9.69
N ARG A 54 -2.98 20.26 9.00
CA ARG A 54 -1.65 20.73 8.59
C ARG A 54 -0.74 21.02 9.79
N GLN A 55 -1.23 21.70 10.81
CA GLN A 55 -0.43 21.98 12.02
C GLN A 55 -0.10 20.69 12.79
N ILE A 56 -1.07 19.76 12.84
CA ILE A 56 -0.86 18.46 13.46
C ILE A 56 0.22 17.70 12.70
N TRP A 57 0.11 17.64 11.38
CA TRP A 57 1.12 16.99 10.54
C TRP A 57 2.50 17.62 10.72
N GLU A 58 2.62 18.95 10.71
CA GLU A 58 3.89 19.66 10.92
C GLU A 58 4.51 19.30 12.29
N LYS A 59 3.72 19.29 13.36
CA LYS A 59 4.18 18.88 14.70
C LYS A 59 4.69 17.44 14.73
N LEU A 60 3.99 16.52 14.07
CA LEU A 60 4.32 15.10 14.11
C LEU A 60 5.43 14.71 13.12
N ALA A 61 5.43 15.27 11.92
CA ALA A 61 6.36 14.92 10.85
C ALA A 61 7.70 15.67 10.95
N LEU A 62 7.67 16.95 11.33
CA LEU A 62 8.88 17.78 11.40
C LEU A 62 9.48 17.80 12.81
N GLY A 63 8.66 17.48 13.81
CA GLY A 63 9.04 17.56 15.21
C GLY A 63 9.13 18.99 15.73
N THR A 64 9.37 19.14 17.03
CA THR A 64 9.54 20.43 17.68
C THR A 64 10.93 20.54 18.31
N GLY A 65 11.72 21.54 17.85
CA GLY A 65 13.03 21.87 18.44
C GLY A 65 14.22 21.07 17.89
N GLU A 66 15.41 21.36 18.42
CA GLU A 66 16.72 20.86 17.94
C GLU A 66 16.89 19.32 18.05
N ARG A 67 16.08 18.66 18.86
CA ARG A 67 16.13 17.21 19.09
C ARG A 67 14.89 16.49 18.58
N ALA A 68 14.22 17.05 17.59
CA ALA A 68 12.98 16.49 17.05
C ALA A 68 13.22 15.09 16.47
N THR A 69 12.73 14.09 17.15
CA THR A 69 12.67 12.73 16.61
C THR A 69 11.52 12.68 15.60
N ARG A 70 11.84 12.45 14.34
CA ARG A 70 10.82 12.25 13.31
C ARG A 70 10.04 10.96 13.60
N LEU A 71 8.74 11.10 13.71
CA LEU A 71 7.87 9.93 13.83
C LEU A 71 7.81 9.16 12.50
N PRO A 72 7.68 7.84 12.54
CA PRO A 72 7.45 7.05 11.34
C PRO A 72 6.23 7.54 10.55
N SER A 73 6.35 7.65 9.23
CA SER A 73 5.31 8.18 8.35
C SER A 73 3.97 7.45 8.48
N GLN A 74 4.00 6.13 8.73
CA GLN A 74 2.78 5.34 8.95
C GLN A 74 2.01 5.77 10.20
N ILE A 75 2.71 6.23 11.24
CA ILE A 75 2.08 6.70 12.47
C ILE A 75 1.49 8.09 12.26
N VAL A 76 2.28 8.98 11.64
CA VAL A 76 1.82 10.34 11.27
C VAL A 76 0.60 10.25 10.37
N GLY A 77 0.65 9.41 9.32
CA GLY A 77 -0.46 9.23 8.39
C GLY A 77 -1.72 8.68 9.04
N ALA A 78 -1.59 7.76 10.01
CA ALA A 78 -2.76 7.26 10.73
C ALA A 78 -3.48 8.35 11.53
N ILE A 79 -2.74 9.25 12.16
CA ILE A 79 -3.33 10.40 12.88
C ILE A 79 -3.92 11.42 11.91
N ASP A 80 -3.21 11.73 10.83
CA ASP A 80 -3.66 12.67 9.79
C ASP A 80 -4.99 12.23 9.17
N VAL A 81 -5.10 10.97 8.74
CA VAL A 81 -6.34 10.39 8.20
C VAL A 81 -7.50 10.49 9.21
N ALA A 82 -7.26 10.19 10.50
CA ALA A 82 -8.29 10.33 11.53
C ALA A 82 -8.73 11.80 11.71
N CYS A 83 -7.83 12.77 11.58
CA CYS A 83 -8.18 14.19 11.63
C CYS A 83 -9.03 14.60 10.41
N TRP A 84 -8.70 14.15 9.22
CA TRP A 84 -9.51 14.36 8.02
C TRP A 84 -10.92 13.74 8.14
N ASP A 85 -11.03 12.55 8.75
CA ASP A 85 -12.32 11.92 9.05
C ASP A 85 -13.17 12.77 10.01
N ILE A 86 -12.53 13.35 11.05
CA ILE A 86 -13.21 14.30 11.97
C ILE A 86 -13.69 15.53 11.21
N MET A 87 -12.85 16.12 10.37
CA MET A 87 -13.21 17.29 9.58
C MET A 87 -14.41 17.02 8.67
N GLY A 88 -14.41 15.88 7.98
CA GLY A 88 -15.53 15.46 7.15
C GLY A 88 -16.82 15.33 7.94
N LYS A 89 -16.77 14.68 9.10
CA LYS A 89 -17.92 14.52 10.01
C LYS A 89 -18.41 15.84 10.58
N ALA A 90 -17.52 16.71 11.01
CA ALA A 90 -17.85 18.03 11.51
C ALA A 90 -18.49 18.93 10.44
N ALA A 91 -18.03 18.82 9.20
CA ALA A 91 -18.59 19.58 8.07
C ALA A 91 -19.84 18.92 7.43
N GLY A 92 -20.19 17.70 7.83
CA GLY A 92 -21.24 16.92 7.18
C GLY A 92 -20.94 16.56 5.72
N MET A 93 -19.65 16.45 5.37
CA MET A 93 -19.17 16.25 4.00
C MET A 93 -18.21 15.05 3.93
N PRO A 94 -18.22 14.28 2.83
CA PRO A 94 -17.19 13.26 2.63
C PRO A 94 -15.83 13.90 2.39
N VAL A 95 -14.76 13.23 2.85
CA VAL A 95 -13.38 13.77 2.79
C VAL A 95 -12.97 14.17 1.37
N TYR A 96 -13.38 13.43 0.33
CA TYR A 96 -13.05 13.80 -1.05
C TYR A 96 -13.61 15.19 -1.45
N ALA A 97 -14.73 15.59 -0.87
CA ALA A 97 -15.31 16.91 -1.15
C ALA A 97 -14.47 18.01 -0.49
N LEU A 98 -13.93 17.77 0.71
CA LEU A 98 -12.97 18.68 1.36
C LEU A 98 -11.65 18.79 0.60
N LEU A 99 -11.25 17.75 -0.13
CA LEU A 99 -10.04 17.71 -0.95
C LEU A 99 -10.21 18.28 -2.37
N GLY A 100 -11.34 18.94 -2.65
CA GLY A 100 -11.59 19.61 -3.94
C GLY A 100 -12.61 18.93 -4.85
N GLY A 101 -13.29 17.89 -4.34
CA GLY A 101 -14.38 17.21 -5.04
C GLY A 101 -13.97 15.97 -5.83
N ALA A 102 -14.97 15.27 -6.33
CA ALA A 102 -14.77 14.05 -7.08
C ALA A 102 -14.35 14.33 -8.53
N ARG A 103 -13.19 13.86 -8.94
CA ARG A 103 -12.82 13.82 -10.36
C ARG A 103 -13.52 12.67 -11.09
N ARG A 104 -13.79 11.57 -10.38
CA ARG A 104 -14.50 10.39 -10.86
C ARG A 104 -15.45 9.91 -9.78
N THR A 105 -16.61 9.43 -10.18
CA THR A 105 -17.60 8.82 -9.28
C THR A 105 -17.51 7.30 -9.29
N GLU A 106 -16.91 6.74 -10.34
CA GLU A 106 -16.64 5.32 -10.49
C GLU A 106 -15.15 5.09 -10.77
N ILE A 107 -14.57 4.12 -10.08
CA ILE A 107 -13.14 3.77 -10.20
C ILE A 107 -13.06 2.34 -10.72
N PRO A 108 -12.45 2.12 -11.91
CA PRO A 108 -12.20 0.77 -12.40
C PRO A 108 -11.23 0.05 -11.46
N LEU A 109 -11.52 -1.21 -11.18
CA LEU A 109 -10.70 -2.06 -10.33
C LEU A 109 -9.95 -3.10 -11.15
N TYR A 110 -8.77 -3.47 -10.69
CA TYR A 110 -8.06 -4.64 -11.20
C TYR A 110 -7.95 -5.73 -10.12
N TRP A 111 -7.87 -6.97 -10.58
CA TRP A 111 -7.68 -8.15 -9.74
C TRP A 111 -6.20 -8.38 -9.50
N SER A 112 -5.72 -8.14 -8.28
CA SER A 112 -4.32 -8.36 -7.90
C SER A 112 -4.16 -9.66 -7.15
N ARG A 113 -3.22 -10.50 -7.61
CA ARG A 113 -2.85 -11.75 -6.95
C ARG A 113 -1.36 -11.79 -6.63
N GLY A 114 -1.05 -12.18 -5.40
CA GLY A 114 0.31 -12.19 -4.84
C GLY A 114 0.81 -13.57 -4.46
N ASN A 115 1.94 -13.58 -3.76
CA ASN A 115 2.67 -14.79 -3.36
C ASN A 115 3.21 -15.62 -4.55
N GLY A 116 3.54 -15.01 -5.67
CA GLY A 116 4.10 -15.69 -6.84
C GLY A 116 5.36 -16.50 -6.51
N TRP A 117 6.17 -16.02 -5.56
CA TRP A 117 7.39 -16.69 -5.12
C TRP A 117 7.19 -18.17 -4.71
N LYS A 118 6.02 -18.54 -4.22
CA LYS A 118 5.70 -19.90 -3.77
C LYS A 118 4.72 -20.64 -4.66
N LYS A 119 4.28 -20.04 -5.76
CA LYS A 119 3.31 -20.62 -6.68
C LYS A 119 3.99 -21.09 -7.94
N GLU A 120 3.45 -22.14 -8.53
CA GLU A 120 3.75 -22.52 -9.89
C GLU A 120 2.89 -21.68 -10.87
N PRO A 121 3.30 -21.56 -12.16
CA PRO A 121 2.55 -20.76 -13.14
C PRO A 121 1.07 -21.14 -13.25
N GLU A 122 0.74 -22.43 -13.13
CA GLU A 122 -0.62 -22.94 -13.17
C GLU A 122 -1.47 -22.45 -12.00
N GLU A 123 -0.90 -22.42 -10.79
CA GLU A 123 -1.60 -21.96 -9.58
C GLU A 123 -1.94 -20.47 -9.65
N MET A 124 -1.03 -19.67 -10.23
CA MET A 124 -1.31 -18.25 -10.45
C MET A 124 -2.38 -18.06 -11.52
N LEU A 125 -2.33 -18.85 -12.59
CA LEU A 125 -3.34 -18.82 -13.65
C LEU A 125 -4.74 -19.13 -13.09
N GLU A 126 -4.90 -20.15 -12.24
CA GLU A 126 -6.18 -20.46 -11.62
C GLU A 126 -6.77 -19.25 -10.86
N GLU A 127 -5.93 -18.50 -10.14
CA GLU A 127 -6.38 -17.31 -9.44
C GLU A 127 -6.75 -16.14 -10.39
N ILE A 128 -6.09 -16.03 -11.55
CA ILE A 128 -6.46 -15.06 -12.58
C ILE A 128 -7.79 -15.46 -13.23
N GLN A 129 -8.01 -16.74 -13.50
CA GLN A 129 -9.27 -17.27 -14.01
C GLN A 129 -10.43 -16.99 -13.06
N GLU A 130 -10.23 -17.21 -11.75
CA GLU A 130 -11.21 -16.86 -10.72
C GLU A 130 -11.63 -15.37 -10.80
N GLY A 131 -10.65 -14.47 -10.96
CA GLY A 131 -10.93 -13.05 -11.10
C GLY A 131 -11.70 -12.72 -12.39
N TYR A 132 -11.35 -13.36 -13.49
CA TYR A 132 -12.01 -13.17 -14.78
C TYR A 132 -13.47 -13.63 -14.74
N GLU A 133 -13.75 -14.77 -14.11
CA GLU A 133 -15.11 -15.29 -13.88
C GLU A 133 -15.94 -14.37 -12.99
N LYS A 134 -15.31 -13.69 -12.03
CA LYS A 134 -15.95 -12.66 -11.18
C LYS A 134 -16.21 -11.34 -11.92
N GLY A 135 -15.82 -11.21 -13.18
CA GLY A 135 -16.08 -10.05 -14.01
C GLY A 135 -14.98 -9.00 -14.04
N TYR A 136 -13.81 -9.24 -13.41
CA TYR A 136 -12.68 -8.34 -13.56
C TYR A 136 -12.11 -8.41 -14.97
N ARG A 137 -11.62 -7.25 -15.47
CA ARG A 137 -11.07 -7.10 -16.82
C ARG A 137 -9.75 -6.32 -16.82
N ALA A 138 -9.07 -6.31 -15.69
CA ALA A 138 -7.70 -5.86 -15.52
C ALA A 138 -7.05 -6.66 -14.38
N PHE A 139 -5.79 -7.04 -14.52
CA PHE A 139 -5.12 -7.96 -13.62
C PHE A 139 -3.71 -7.50 -13.29
N LYS A 140 -3.20 -7.96 -12.14
CA LYS A 140 -1.81 -7.82 -11.74
C LYS A 140 -1.33 -9.08 -11.02
N VAL A 141 -0.23 -9.66 -11.48
CA VAL A 141 0.50 -10.71 -10.78
C VAL A 141 1.62 -10.10 -9.95
N ARG A 142 1.80 -10.58 -8.73
CA ARG A 142 2.73 -10.03 -7.77
C ARG A 142 3.57 -11.11 -7.12
N MET A 143 4.89 -10.90 -7.02
CA MET A 143 5.83 -11.92 -6.56
C MET A 143 5.91 -12.03 -5.03
N ASP A 144 5.84 -10.94 -4.27
CA ASP A 144 5.84 -10.93 -2.79
C ASP A 144 7.03 -11.68 -2.17
N TRP A 145 8.24 -11.26 -2.47
CA TRP A 145 9.46 -11.90 -1.97
C TRP A 145 9.56 -11.84 -0.44
N ARG A 146 9.50 -12.99 0.21
CA ARG A 146 9.61 -13.05 1.68
C ARG A 146 11.04 -12.99 2.20
N ASP A 147 11.98 -13.51 1.45
CA ASP A 147 13.35 -13.68 1.91
C ASP A 147 14.26 -12.49 1.58
N TYR A 148 13.70 -11.43 0.98
CA TYR A 148 14.42 -10.24 0.52
C TYR A 148 15.68 -10.58 -0.31
N ARG A 149 15.65 -11.71 -0.99
CA ARG A 149 16.72 -12.12 -1.88
C ARG A 149 16.50 -11.48 -3.23
N GLN A 150 17.44 -10.64 -3.58
CA GLN A 150 17.49 -10.06 -4.90
C GLN A 150 17.68 -11.18 -5.94
N ASP A 151 16.93 -11.08 -7.05
CA ASP A 151 17.00 -12.00 -8.19
C ASP A 151 16.77 -13.48 -7.81
N SER A 152 15.81 -13.74 -6.93
CA SER A 152 15.59 -15.09 -6.37
C SER A 152 15.25 -16.12 -7.44
N ASP A 153 14.28 -15.84 -8.34
CA ASP A 153 13.93 -16.72 -9.45
C ASP A 153 13.27 -15.94 -10.61
N PRO A 154 14.04 -15.10 -11.34
CA PRO A 154 13.49 -14.29 -12.43
C PRO A 154 12.92 -15.10 -13.58
N VAL A 155 13.41 -16.33 -13.79
CA VAL A 155 12.92 -17.23 -14.86
C VAL A 155 11.51 -17.71 -14.55
N LYS A 156 11.25 -18.13 -13.32
CA LYS A 156 9.93 -18.52 -12.85
C LYS A 156 8.94 -17.36 -12.86
N ASP A 157 9.41 -16.16 -12.49
CA ASP A 157 8.58 -14.96 -12.48
C ASP A 157 8.03 -14.66 -13.88
N MET A 158 8.88 -14.75 -14.90
CA MET A 158 8.46 -14.56 -16.29
C MET A 158 7.56 -15.69 -16.77
N ALA A 159 7.82 -16.93 -16.36
CA ALA A 159 6.94 -18.06 -16.70
C ALA A 159 5.53 -17.88 -16.12
N ILE A 160 5.42 -17.35 -14.91
CA ILE A 160 4.12 -17.00 -14.30
C ILE A 160 3.40 -15.93 -15.11
N PHE A 161 4.09 -14.85 -15.46
CA PHE A 161 3.50 -13.77 -16.24
C PHE A 161 3.08 -14.25 -17.64
N GLN A 162 3.97 -14.95 -18.34
CA GLN A 162 3.70 -15.50 -19.66
C GLN A 162 2.48 -16.40 -19.66
N LYS A 163 2.39 -17.32 -18.72
CA LYS A 163 1.26 -18.25 -18.59
C LYS A 163 -0.08 -17.54 -18.43
N CYS A 164 -0.11 -16.49 -17.60
CA CYS A 164 -1.30 -15.68 -17.41
C CYS A 164 -1.63 -14.84 -18.65
N ARG A 165 -0.60 -14.28 -19.32
CA ARG A 165 -0.78 -13.46 -20.52
C ARG A 165 -1.32 -14.27 -21.70
N GLU A 166 -0.81 -15.47 -21.91
CA GLU A 166 -1.26 -16.39 -22.98
C GLU A 166 -2.72 -16.79 -22.84
N TRP A 167 -3.24 -16.86 -21.63
CA TRP A 167 -4.64 -17.20 -21.38
C TRP A 167 -5.59 -16.02 -21.48
N LEU A 168 -5.17 -14.82 -21.03
CA LEU A 168 -6.01 -13.62 -21.05
C LEU A 168 -6.15 -13.10 -22.51
N PRO A 169 -7.32 -12.56 -22.88
CA PRO A 169 -7.48 -11.82 -24.15
C PRO A 169 -6.49 -10.65 -24.25
N ASP A 170 -6.06 -10.32 -25.48
CA ASP A 170 -5.03 -9.29 -25.72
C ASP A 170 -5.44 -7.89 -25.24
N ASP A 171 -6.74 -7.59 -25.22
CA ASP A 171 -7.30 -6.31 -24.78
C ASP A 171 -7.45 -6.21 -23.25
N VAL A 172 -7.18 -7.30 -22.52
CA VAL A 172 -7.23 -7.32 -21.06
C VAL A 172 -5.86 -6.99 -20.48
N PRO A 173 -5.69 -5.83 -19.80
CA PRO A 173 -4.39 -5.43 -19.25
C PRO A 173 -3.95 -6.37 -18.11
N LEU A 174 -2.68 -6.78 -18.18
CA LEU A 174 -1.99 -7.54 -17.15
C LEU A 174 -0.73 -6.80 -16.73
N GLY A 175 -0.64 -6.42 -15.44
CA GLY A 175 0.55 -5.82 -14.84
C GLY A 175 1.40 -6.85 -14.11
N PHE A 176 2.66 -6.51 -13.91
CA PHE A 176 3.61 -7.30 -13.14
C PHE A 176 4.21 -6.46 -12.00
N ASP A 177 4.26 -7.03 -10.80
CA ASP A 177 4.80 -6.40 -9.60
C ASP A 177 5.93 -7.27 -9.03
N ALA A 178 7.16 -6.79 -9.16
CA ALA A 178 8.36 -7.48 -8.70
C ALA A 178 8.61 -7.31 -7.19
N ASN A 179 7.86 -6.46 -6.50
CA ASN A 179 8.02 -6.17 -5.06
C ASN A 179 9.46 -5.87 -4.62
N CYS A 180 10.14 -4.99 -5.35
CA CYS A 180 11.54 -4.61 -5.06
C CYS A 180 12.55 -5.77 -5.16
N GLY A 181 12.23 -6.83 -5.91
CA GLY A 181 12.96 -8.09 -5.90
C GLY A 181 14.16 -8.18 -6.83
N TYR A 182 14.41 -7.19 -7.71
CA TYR A 182 15.43 -7.32 -8.74
C TYR A 182 16.64 -6.41 -8.53
N SER A 183 17.79 -6.85 -9.06
CA SER A 183 18.92 -5.99 -9.38
C SER A 183 18.63 -5.15 -10.63
N VAL A 184 19.39 -4.08 -10.83
CA VAL A 184 19.24 -3.22 -12.03
C VAL A 184 19.36 -4.03 -13.32
N SER A 185 20.35 -4.94 -13.42
CA SER A 185 20.54 -5.78 -14.61
C SER A 185 19.34 -6.69 -14.87
N THR A 186 18.85 -7.35 -13.83
CA THR A 186 17.67 -8.23 -13.92
C THR A 186 16.41 -7.43 -14.24
N ALA A 187 16.22 -6.27 -13.62
CA ALA A 187 15.07 -5.41 -13.91
C ALA A 187 15.03 -4.97 -15.37
N ILE A 188 16.18 -4.64 -15.98
CA ILE A 188 16.27 -4.29 -17.39
C ILE A 188 15.93 -5.50 -18.28
N GLU A 189 16.48 -6.67 -17.96
CA GLU A 189 16.21 -7.90 -18.73
C GLU A 189 14.75 -8.31 -18.66
N GLN A 190 14.18 -8.36 -17.45
CA GLN A 190 12.78 -8.72 -17.25
C GLN A 190 11.84 -7.66 -17.84
N GLY A 191 12.19 -6.37 -17.73
CA GLY A 191 11.42 -5.28 -18.32
C GLY A 191 11.28 -5.40 -19.85
N ARG A 192 12.35 -5.82 -20.55
CA ARG A 192 12.30 -6.09 -22.00
C ARG A 192 11.38 -7.27 -22.33
N GLN A 193 11.47 -8.35 -21.58
CA GLN A 193 10.59 -9.51 -21.77
C GLN A 193 9.12 -9.14 -21.51
N LEU A 194 8.84 -8.37 -20.44
CA LEU A 194 7.50 -7.88 -20.13
C LEU A 194 6.95 -6.96 -21.22
N GLU A 195 7.79 -6.08 -21.79
CA GLU A 195 7.41 -5.22 -22.93
C GLU A 195 7.04 -6.05 -24.15
N GLU A 196 7.85 -7.07 -24.52
CA GLU A 196 7.56 -7.99 -25.62
C GLU A 196 6.27 -8.77 -25.42
N MET A 197 5.95 -9.15 -24.17
CA MET A 197 4.70 -9.82 -23.80
C MET A 197 3.50 -8.88 -23.64
N GLY A 198 3.67 -7.56 -23.82
CA GLY A 198 2.60 -6.59 -23.72
C GLY A 198 2.13 -6.32 -22.29
N ALA A 199 3.02 -6.31 -21.31
CA ALA A 199 2.67 -5.95 -19.94
C ALA A 199 2.10 -4.54 -19.84
N ALA A 200 1.03 -4.37 -19.09
CA ALA A 200 0.39 -3.07 -18.90
C ALA A 200 1.21 -2.12 -18.01
N HIS A 201 1.95 -2.67 -17.06
CA HIS A 201 2.91 -1.94 -16.21
C HIS A 201 3.88 -2.90 -15.54
N PHE A 202 5.03 -2.37 -15.13
CA PHE A 202 6.06 -3.04 -14.35
C PHE A 202 6.25 -2.27 -13.04
N GLU A 203 5.79 -2.83 -11.92
CA GLU A 203 5.73 -2.19 -10.61
C GLU A 203 6.91 -2.61 -9.73
N GLU A 204 7.51 -1.65 -9.07
CA GLU A 204 8.57 -1.80 -8.06
C GLU A 204 9.66 -2.82 -8.43
N PRO A 205 10.34 -2.70 -9.60
CA PRO A 205 11.38 -3.66 -9.96
C PRO A 205 12.58 -3.63 -9.01
N LEU A 206 12.95 -2.44 -8.53
CA LEU A 206 14.13 -2.19 -7.72
C LEU A 206 13.77 -1.87 -6.26
N PRO A 207 14.73 -2.01 -5.32
CA PRO A 207 14.56 -1.55 -3.95
C PRO A 207 14.12 -0.09 -3.88
N GLN A 208 13.19 0.25 -3.00
CA GLN A 208 12.55 1.58 -2.90
C GLN A 208 13.52 2.75 -2.70
N TYR A 209 14.75 2.47 -2.26
CA TYR A 209 15.78 3.49 -1.99
C TYR A 209 16.89 3.51 -3.05
N ASP A 210 16.76 2.69 -4.08
CA ASP A 210 17.72 2.65 -5.20
C ASP A 210 17.30 3.63 -6.29
N PHE A 211 17.42 4.92 -6.00
CA PHE A 211 17.12 6.00 -6.97
C PHE A 211 18.08 6.12 -8.15
N PRO A 212 19.38 5.70 -8.07
CA PRO A 212 20.27 5.68 -9.22
C PRO A 212 20.00 4.55 -10.21
N GLY A 213 19.37 3.46 -9.76
CA GLY A 213 19.01 2.28 -10.58
C GLY A 213 17.74 2.43 -11.36
#